data_68b7842b2b28735e0bcc7eb7456d03d5
#
_entry.id   68b7842b2b28735e0bcc7eb7456d03d5
#
_cell.length_a   1.000
_cell.length_b   1.000
_cell.length_c   1.000
_cell.angle_alpha   90.00
_cell.angle_beta   90.00
_cell.angle_gamma   90.00
#
_symmetry.space_group_name_H-M   'P 1'
#
loop_
_entity.id
_entity.type
_entity.pdbx_description
1 polymer ?
#
loop_
_entity_poly.entity_id
_entity_poly.type
_entity_poly.pdbx_seq_one_letter_code
_entity_poly.pdbx_strand_id
1 'polypeptide(L)'
;MADFIEADIVVIGAGIAGAGVAADLARDFRVVIVEMEDRPGYHSTGRSAALFIQNYGNAVIRALTRASAPLFNGADRELFPHPLLSQRGVLNVADADAAAEHAKLVVEAEGLRELTAAEAVAMVPILREENIVAASYEEDAQDIDVAALHQGWLKAAKAAGAKLVTSSPVLSGERSDGRWIVETRDHRIAAPIVVNAAGAWADQVATSFGLEPVGLQPMRRSMAVLPAPEGYDSRRWPLLNDAAERWYAKPDGGRLFVSPSDQDPVEPHDAFPDDMVLAEGLYRFEQAVTIPVTHVERSWAGLRTFAPDRTPVAGFDRTADGFFWLAGQGGYGIQTSPGLSWLAGALIRRSTLPAEMEQIVPALSPNRFRVSRPE
;
A
#
# COMPACT_ATOMS: atom_id res chain seq x y z
N MET A 1 16.27 6.02 32.94
CA MET A 1 17.31 5.90 31.88
C MET A 1 16.64 5.12 30.76
N ALA A 2 16.79 5.53 29.50
CA ALA A 2 16.27 4.77 28.37
C ALA A 2 16.91 3.38 28.31
N ASP A 3 16.11 2.36 28.03
CA ASP A 3 16.59 0.99 27.87
C ASP A 3 17.49 0.89 26.64
N PHE A 4 18.71 0.35 26.82
CA PHE A 4 19.65 0.12 25.72
C PHE A 4 19.39 -1.24 25.07
N ILE A 5 19.20 -1.25 23.75
CA ILE A 5 18.93 -2.46 22.96
C ILE A 5 19.98 -2.58 21.86
N GLU A 6 20.60 -3.74 21.73
CA GLU A 6 21.46 -4.08 20.60
C GLU A 6 20.71 -4.92 19.57
N ALA A 7 20.81 -4.54 18.31
CA ALA A 7 20.24 -5.25 17.17
C ALA A 7 21.23 -5.32 16.00
N ASP A 8 20.94 -6.15 15.03
CA ASP A 8 21.63 -6.15 13.73
C ASP A 8 20.88 -5.22 12.75
N ILE A 9 19.56 -5.12 12.90
CA ILE A 9 18.70 -4.27 12.08
C ILE A 9 17.61 -3.63 12.95
N VAL A 10 17.41 -2.32 12.80
CA VAL A 10 16.24 -1.59 13.29
C VAL A 10 15.31 -1.33 12.12
N VAL A 11 14.04 -1.72 12.22
CA VAL A 11 12.99 -1.39 11.28
C VAL A 11 12.09 -0.33 11.89
N ILE A 12 12.01 0.84 11.26
CA ILE A 12 11.16 1.96 11.71
C ILE A 12 9.82 1.90 11.00
N GLY A 13 8.75 1.68 11.76
CA GLY A 13 7.39 1.48 11.31
C GLY A 13 6.99 0.00 11.25
N ALA A 14 5.84 -0.33 11.86
CA ALA A 14 5.25 -1.66 11.87
C ALA A 14 3.98 -1.76 10.98
N GLY A 15 3.92 -0.96 9.92
CA GLY A 15 2.97 -1.12 8.82
C GLY A 15 3.31 -2.33 7.95
N ILE A 16 2.58 -2.48 6.84
CA ILE A 16 2.74 -3.65 5.95
C ILE A 16 4.18 -3.83 5.43
N ALA A 17 4.87 -2.73 5.10
CA ALA A 17 6.25 -2.76 4.63
C ALA A 17 7.23 -3.22 5.71
N GLY A 18 7.14 -2.60 6.90
CA GLY A 18 8.03 -2.95 8.01
C GLY A 18 7.78 -4.34 8.57
N ALA A 19 6.50 -4.75 8.70
CA ALA A 19 6.15 -6.10 9.14
C ALA A 19 6.67 -7.18 8.17
N GLY A 20 6.48 -6.96 6.86
CA GLY A 20 6.93 -7.90 5.83
C GLY A 20 8.45 -8.06 5.78
N VAL A 21 9.19 -6.94 5.74
CA VAL A 21 10.65 -7.00 5.70
C VAL A 21 11.24 -7.55 7.01
N ALA A 22 10.63 -7.24 8.16
CA ALA A 22 11.06 -7.79 9.44
C ALA A 22 10.83 -9.30 9.53
N ALA A 23 9.71 -9.80 8.99
CA ALA A 23 9.42 -11.24 8.93
C ALA A 23 10.46 -12.00 8.07
N ASP A 24 10.93 -11.37 7.01
CA ASP A 24 11.97 -11.94 6.16
C ASP A 24 13.34 -11.88 6.85
N LEU A 25 13.74 -10.73 7.37
CA LEU A 25 15.08 -10.49 7.93
C LEU A 25 15.30 -11.19 9.28
N ALA A 26 14.28 -11.34 10.10
CA ALA A 26 14.41 -11.95 11.44
C ALA A 26 14.86 -13.41 11.41
N ARG A 27 14.82 -14.07 10.26
CA ARG A 27 15.33 -15.44 10.08
C ARG A 27 16.86 -15.51 10.22
N ASP A 28 17.57 -14.40 9.93
CA ASP A 28 19.04 -14.36 9.86
C ASP A 28 19.64 -13.31 10.78
N PHE A 29 18.84 -12.34 11.23
CA PHE A 29 19.29 -11.17 11.97
C PHE A 29 18.48 -10.94 13.26
N ARG A 30 19.11 -10.31 14.24
CA ARG A 30 18.39 -9.76 15.41
C ARG A 30 17.70 -8.47 14.98
N VAL A 31 16.38 -8.53 14.79
CA VAL A 31 15.57 -7.40 14.31
C VAL A 31 14.82 -6.76 15.47
N VAL A 32 14.86 -5.43 15.54
CA VAL A 32 13.97 -4.63 16.40
C VAL A 32 13.07 -3.79 15.50
N ILE A 33 11.77 -3.93 15.67
CA ILE A 33 10.75 -3.10 15.00
C ILE A 33 10.33 -2.02 15.97
N VAL A 34 10.36 -0.76 15.54
CA VAL A 34 9.94 0.41 16.32
C VAL A 34 8.70 1.00 15.68
N GLU A 35 7.62 1.11 16.47
CA GLU A 35 6.34 1.64 16.01
C GLU A 35 5.92 2.83 16.88
N MET A 36 5.50 3.92 16.25
CA MET A 36 5.09 5.13 16.96
C MET A 36 3.74 4.98 17.67
N GLU A 37 2.84 4.20 17.08
CA GLU A 37 1.51 3.97 17.61
C GLU A 37 1.47 2.87 18.68
N ASP A 38 0.39 2.77 19.43
CA ASP A 38 0.16 1.71 20.42
C ASP A 38 -0.07 0.34 19.78
N ARG A 39 -0.44 0.32 18.50
CA ARG A 39 -0.69 -0.89 17.71
C ARG A 39 -0.14 -0.79 16.30
N PRO A 40 0.46 -1.87 15.78
CA PRO A 40 0.95 -1.93 14.41
C PRO A 40 -0.17 -1.77 13.37
N GLY A 41 0.16 -1.13 12.25
CA GLY A 41 -0.74 -1.01 11.11
C GLY A 41 -1.89 -0.01 11.30
N TYR A 42 -1.80 0.90 12.26
CA TYR A 42 -2.85 1.86 12.59
C TYR A 42 -3.24 2.79 11.42
N HIS A 43 -2.27 3.25 10.65
CA HIS A 43 -2.46 4.18 9.53
C HIS A 43 -2.84 3.44 8.23
N SER A 44 -2.12 3.69 7.12
CA SER A 44 -2.46 3.24 5.76
C SER A 44 -2.77 1.74 5.66
N THR A 45 -2.07 0.89 6.41
CA THR A 45 -2.28 -0.56 6.41
C THR A 45 -3.69 -0.93 6.90
N GLY A 46 -4.09 -0.41 8.05
CA GLY A 46 -5.40 -0.72 8.65
C GLY A 46 -6.59 0.00 7.99
N ARG A 47 -6.33 0.91 7.05
CA ARG A 47 -7.35 1.72 6.34
C ARG A 47 -7.49 1.32 4.87
N SER A 48 -6.89 0.21 4.48
CA SER A 48 -6.81 -0.23 3.10
C SER A 48 -8.03 -1.08 2.69
N ALA A 49 -8.58 -0.82 1.50
CA ALA A 49 -9.54 -1.66 0.81
C ALA A 49 -8.84 -2.43 -0.32
N ALA A 50 -7.79 -3.18 0.02
CA ALA A 50 -6.82 -3.71 -0.92
C ALA A 50 -7.36 -4.81 -1.81
N LEU A 51 -6.99 -4.73 -3.09
CA LEU A 51 -7.13 -5.80 -4.07
C LEU A 51 -5.75 -6.21 -4.59
N PHE A 52 -5.67 -7.43 -5.09
CA PHE A 52 -4.59 -7.93 -5.91
C PHE A 52 -5.00 -7.77 -7.38
N ILE A 53 -4.43 -6.77 -8.05
CA ILE A 53 -4.76 -6.38 -9.43
C ILE A 53 -3.46 -6.35 -10.23
N GLN A 54 -3.32 -7.24 -11.21
CA GLN A 54 -2.07 -7.40 -11.95
C GLN A 54 -1.79 -6.23 -12.91
N ASN A 55 -2.82 -5.59 -13.42
CA ASN A 55 -2.72 -4.45 -14.34
C ASN A 55 -2.53 -3.10 -13.64
N TYR A 56 -2.59 -3.05 -12.30
CA TYR A 56 -2.56 -1.79 -11.57
C TYR A 56 -1.14 -1.23 -11.40
N GLY A 57 -0.97 0.05 -11.73
CA GLY A 57 0.27 0.79 -11.59
C GLY A 57 1.24 0.65 -12.79
N ASN A 58 2.43 1.23 -12.63
CA ASN A 58 3.47 1.21 -13.66
C ASN A 58 4.18 -0.15 -13.76
N ALA A 59 5.09 -0.30 -14.74
CA ALA A 59 5.79 -1.56 -15.01
C ALA A 59 6.54 -2.13 -13.80
N VAL A 60 7.13 -1.28 -12.95
CA VAL A 60 7.85 -1.70 -11.73
C VAL A 60 6.87 -2.26 -10.71
N ILE A 61 5.71 -1.59 -10.52
CA ILE A 61 4.66 -2.04 -9.61
C ILE A 61 4.08 -3.36 -10.10
N ARG A 62 3.80 -3.51 -11.40
CA ARG A 62 3.31 -4.77 -12.00
C ARG A 62 4.34 -5.90 -11.81
N ALA A 63 5.66 -5.63 -11.95
CA ALA A 63 6.70 -6.63 -11.67
C ALA A 63 6.70 -7.07 -10.20
N LEU A 64 6.60 -6.13 -9.24
CA LEU A 64 6.49 -6.43 -7.82
C LEU A 64 5.20 -7.18 -7.48
N THR A 65 4.08 -6.85 -8.12
CA THR A 65 2.81 -7.57 -7.97
C THR A 65 2.93 -9.02 -8.44
N ARG A 66 3.54 -9.26 -9.62
CA ARG A 66 3.82 -10.62 -10.10
C ARG A 66 4.75 -11.39 -9.16
N ALA A 67 5.80 -10.75 -8.65
CA ALA A 67 6.70 -11.34 -7.66
C ALA A 67 6.01 -11.66 -6.33
N SER A 68 4.88 -11.01 -6.03
CA SER A 68 4.08 -11.25 -4.82
C SER A 68 3.12 -12.44 -4.97
N ALA A 69 2.73 -12.81 -6.19
CA ALA A 69 1.74 -13.85 -6.46
C ALA A 69 2.07 -15.22 -5.83
N PRO A 70 3.33 -15.72 -5.84
CA PRO A 70 3.67 -17.01 -5.23
C PRO A 70 3.33 -17.07 -3.74
N LEU A 71 3.56 -15.97 -2.97
CA LEU A 71 3.18 -15.95 -1.56
C LEU A 71 1.67 -15.96 -1.39
N PHE A 72 0.94 -15.16 -2.13
CA PHE A 72 -0.51 -15.12 -2.02
C PHE A 72 -1.17 -16.46 -2.37
N ASN A 73 -0.68 -17.13 -3.42
CA ASN A 73 -1.24 -18.41 -3.90
C ASN A 73 -0.74 -19.63 -3.12
N GLY A 74 0.46 -19.56 -2.55
CA GLY A 74 1.13 -20.65 -1.83
C GLY A 74 1.38 -20.37 -0.35
N ALA A 75 0.60 -19.46 0.26
CA ALA A 75 0.78 -19.03 1.64
C ALA A 75 0.88 -20.21 2.62
N ASP A 76 1.88 -20.14 3.50
CA ASP A 76 2.08 -21.13 4.56
C ASP A 76 0.83 -21.22 5.47
N ARG A 77 0.22 -22.40 5.54
CA ARG A 77 -1.02 -22.63 6.28
C ARG A 77 -0.87 -22.57 7.80
N GLU A 78 0.32 -22.74 8.34
CA GLU A 78 0.57 -22.54 9.78
C GLU A 78 0.57 -21.05 10.11
N LEU A 79 1.07 -20.23 9.19
CA LEU A 79 1.11 -18.77 9.32
C LEU A 79 -0.20 -18.11 8.90
N PHE A 80 -0.79 -18.61 7.81
CA PHE A 80 -2.02 -18.11 7.21
C PHE A 80 -3.06 -19.22 7.11
N PRO A 81 -3.86 -19.47 8.16
CA PRO A 81 -4.80 -20.61 8.21
C PRO A 81 -5.92 -20.50 7.17
N HIS A 82 -6.19 -19.30 6.69
CA HIS A 82 -7.16 -19.05 5.63
C HIS A 82 -6.48 -18.47 4.38
N PRO A 83 -7.07 -18.65 3.18
CA PRO A 83 -6.57 -18.00 1.97
C PRO A 83 -6.49 -16.50 2.15
N LEU A 84 -5.38 -15.90 1.71
CA LEU A 84 -5.18 -14.44 1.74
C LEU A 84 -5.94 -13.73 0.62
N LEU A 85 -6.27 -14.45 -0.45
CA LEU A 85 -7.00 -13.94 -1.60
C LEU A 85 -8.39 -14.57 -1.70
N SER A 86 -9.36 -13.77 -2.14
CA SER A 86 -10.69 -14.23 -2.51
C SER A 86 -11.18 -13.54 -3.78
N GLN A 87 -11.93 -14.27 -4.62
CA GLN A 87 -12.42 -13.78 -5.90
C GLN A 87 -13.22 -12.48 -5.76
N ARG A 88 -12.89 -11.49 -6.60
CA ARG A 88 -13.61 -10.21 -6.65
C ARG A 88 -13.89 -9.75 -8.08
N GLY A 89 -12.87 -9.63 -8.93
CA GLY A 89 -12.93 -8.94 -10.22
C GLY A 89 -12.98 -7.42 -10.08
N VAL A 90 -12.68 -6.73 -11.18
CA VAL A 90 -12.85 -5.27 -11.32
C VAL A 90 -13.68 -4.99 -12.57
N LEU A 91 -14.79 -4.30 -12.40
CA LEU A 91 -15.61 -3.76 -13.48
C LEU A 91 -15.28 -2.28 -13.66
N ASN A 92 -14.62 -1.95 -14.74
CA ASN A 92 -14.38 -0.56 -15.14
C ASN A 92 -15.55 -0.09 -16.01
N VAL A 93 -16.10 1.07 -15.69
CA VAL A 93 -17.16 1.72 -16.48
C VAL A 93 -16.71 3.13 -16.86
N ALA A 94 -17.15 3.57 -18.03
CA ALA A 94 -16.87 4.90 -18.54
C ALA A 94 -18.13 5.54 -19.07
N ASP A 95 -18.39 6.77 -18.66
CA ASP A 95 -19.28 7.69 -19.35
C ASP A 95 -18.54 8.38 -20.52
N ALA A 96 -19.20 9.32 -21.20
CA ALA A 96 -18.61 10.04 -22.32
C ALA A 96 -17.32 10.79 -21.97
N ASP A 97 -17.22 11.31 -20.74
CA ASP A 97 -16.07 12.07 -20.28
C ASP A 97 -14.87 11.16 -19.92
N ALA A 98 -15.12 9.90 -19.54
CA ALA A 98 -14.11 8.91 -19.18
C ALA A 98 -13.73 7.95 -20.33
N ALA A 99 -14.33 8.09 -21.52
CA ALA A 99 -14.12 7.17 -22.64
C ALA A 99 -12.66 7.09 -23.11
N ALA A 100 -11.93 8.21 -23.09
CA ALA A 100 -10.53 8.26 -23.50
C ALA A 100 -9.61 7.53 -22.50
N GLU A 101 -9.87 7.66 -21.21
CA GLU A 101 -9.16 6.95 -20.15
C GLU A 101 -9.42 5.45 -20.20
N HIS A 102 -10.67 5.05 -20.46
CA HIS A 102 -11.02 3.64 -20.68
C HIS A 102 -10.29 3.04 -21.89
N ALA A 103 -10.22 3.77 -23.01
CA ALA A 103 -9.51 3.31 -24.20
C ALA A 103 -8.00 3.09 -23.91
N LYS A 104 -7.37 3.96 -23.13
CA LYS A 104 -5.98 3.76 -22.69
C LYS A 104 -5.85 2.53 -21.79
N LEU A 105 -6.75 2.36 -20.83
CA LEU A 105 -6.76 1.19 -19.95
C LEU A 105 -6.81 -0.12 -20.75
N VAL A 106 -7.68 -0.22 -21.74
CA VAL A 106 -7.82 -1.41 -22.59
C VAL A 106 -6.54 -1.71 -23.39
N VAL A 107 -5.85 -0.68 -23.87
CA VAL A 107 -4.58 -0.84 -24.60
C VAL A 107 -3.43 -1.27 -23.70
N GLU A 108 -3.38 -0.77 -22.48
CA GLU A 108 -2.24 -0.99 -21.57
C GLU A 108 -2.37 -2.24 -20.70
N ALA A 109 -3.59 -2.74 -20.49
CA ALA A 109 -3.87 -3.87 -19.61
C ALA A 109 -3.88 -5.20 -20.38
N GLU A 110 -3.43 -6.25 -19.70
CA GLU A 110 -3.50 -7.62 -20.19
C GLU A 110 -4.74 -8.33 -19.63
N GLY A 111 -5.44 -9.12 -20.47
CA GLY A 111 -6.54 -9.97 -20.01
C GLY A 111 -7.85 -9.23 -19.69
N LEU A 112 -7.99 -7.96 -20.03
CA LEU A 112 -9.26 -7.24 -19.92
C LEU A 112 -10.26 -7.75 -20.96
N ARG A 113 -11.48 -8.04 -20.52
CA ARG A 113 -12.61 -8.35 -21.40
C ARG A 113 -13.50 -7.10 -21.55
N GLU A 114 -13.59 -6.57 -22.76
CA GLU A 114 -14.54 -5.50 -23.05
C GLU A 114 -15.98 -6.00 -22.93
N LEU A 115 -16.87 -5.14 -22.42
CA LEU A 115 -18.27 -5.42 -22.16
C LEU A 115 -19.16 -4.39 -22.83
N THR A 116 -20.35 -4.81 -23.20
CA THR A 116 -21.47 -3.92 -23.48
C THR A 116 -22.03 -3.31 -22.19
N ALA A 117 -22.75 -2.19 -22.30
CA ALA A 117 -23.42 -1.58 -21.15
C ALA A 117 -24.40 -2.58 -20.47
N ALA A 118 -25.17 -3.33 -21.28
CA ALA A 118 -26.09 -4.34 -20.78
C ALA A 118 -25.38 -5.47 -19.99
N GLU A 119 -24.20 -5.93 -20.43
CA GLU A 119 -23.38 -6.92 -19.68
C GLU A 119 -22.87 -6.35 -18.38
N ALA A 120 -22.42 -5.08 -18.36
CA ALA A 120 -21.99 -4.40 -17.14
C ALA A 120 -23.13 -4.28 -16.12
N VAL A 121 -24.34 -3.90 -16.57
CA VAL A 121 -25.54 -3.85 -15.73
C VAL A 121 -25.97 -5.23 -15.24
N ALA A 122 -25.82 -6.27 -16.07
CA ALA A 122 -26.09 -7.64 -15.62
C ALA A 122 -25.17 -8.08 -14.46
N MET A 123 -23.93 -7.58 -14.41
CA MET A 123 -23.00 -7.83 -13.31
C MET A 123 -23.28 -6.97 -12.07
N VAL A 124 -23.63 -5.69 -12.27
CA VAL A 124 -23.92 -4.72 -11.21
C VAL A 124 -25.23 -3.96 -11.53
N PRO A 125 -26.39 -4.52 -11.11
CA PRO A 125 -27.71 -4.05 -11.54
C PRO A 125 -28.12 -2.64 -11.08
N ILE A 126 -27.34 -2.00 -10.26
CA ILE A 126 -27.56 -0.61 -9.85
C ILE A 126 -26.96 0.41 -10.82
N LEU A 127 -26.18 -0.02 -11.82
CA LEU A 127 -25.61 0.89 -12.81
C LEU A 127 -26.71 1.51 -13.71
N ARG A 128 -26.51 2.76 -14.12
CA ARG A 128 -27.32 3.42 -15.13
C ARG A 128 -26.80 3.06 -16.52
N GLU A 129 -27.51 2.18 -17.22
CA GLU A 129 -27.10 1.69 -18.54
C GLU A 129 -26.90 2.83 -19.53
N GLU A 130 -27.80 3.83 -19.50
CA GLU A 130 -27.78 4.99 -20.38
C GLU A 130 -26.51 5.87 -20.26
N ASN A 131 -25.80 5.78 -19.16
CA ASN A 131 -24.56 6.54 -18.91
C ASN A 131 -23.30 5.78 -19.31
N ILE A 132 -23.39 4.48 -19.63
CA ILE A 132 -22.21 3.66 -19.95
C ILE A 132 -21.95 3.70 -21.46
N VAL A 133 -20.84 4.33 -21.86
CA VAL A 133 -20.38 4.34 -23.26
C VAL A 133 -19.31 3.29 -23.52
N ALA A 134 -18.60 2.84 -22.47
CA ALA A 134 -17.64 1.76 -22.54
C ALA A 134 -17.52 1.05 -21.17
N ALA A 135 -17.23 -0.24 -21.20
CA ALA A 135 -16.98 -1.02 -19.99
C ALA A 135 -15.98 -2.15 -20.26
N SER A 136 -15.24 -2.55 -19.22
CA SER A 136 -14.35 -3.71 -19.26
C SER A 136 -14.29 -4.41 -17.90
N TYR A 137 -13.95 -5.69 -17.93
CA TYR A 137 -13.89 -6.55 -16.76
C TYR A 137 -12.55 -7.26 -16.65
N GLU A 138 -11.89 -7.12 -15.48
CA GLU A 138 -10.70 -7.85 -15.08
C GLU A 138 -11.11 -8.94 -14.10
N GLU A 139 -11.22 -10.17 -14.60
CA GLU A 139 -11.75 -11.30 -13.83
C GLU A 139 -10.79 -11.75 -12.72
N ASP A 140 -9.48 -11.69 -12.99
CA ASP A 140 -8.43 -12.22 -12.11
C ASP A 140 -8.14 -11.35 -10.88
N ALA A 141 -8.76 -10.19 -10.77
CA ALA A 141 -8.61 -9.33 -9.60
C ALA A 141 -9.25 -9.97 -8.35
N GLN A 142 -8.56 -9.89 -7.22
CA GLN A 142 -8.96 -10.56 -5.99
C GLN A 142 -8.89 -9.62 -4.79
N ASP A 143 -9.78 -9.79 -3.82
CA ASP A 143 -9.65 -9.15 -2.51
C ASP A 143 -8.47 -9.72 -1.76
N ILE A 144 -7.77 -8.87 -1.00
CA ILE A 144 -6.70 -9.28 -0.08
C ILE A 144 -7.19 -9.16 1.36
N ASP A 145 -7.06 -10.23 2.15
CA ASP A 145 -7.19 -10.13 3.61
C ASP A 145 -5.95 -9.44 4.20
N VAL A 146 -6.03 -8.12 4.27
CA VAL A 146 -4.94 -7.26 4.77
C VAL A 146 -4.60 -7.55 6.22
N ALA A 147 -5.62 -7.82 7.03
CA ALA A 147 -5.43 -8.09 8.45
C ALA A 147 -4.70 -9.42 8.66
N ALA A 148 -5.12 -10.48 7.96
CA ALA A 148 -4.45 -11.78 8.02
C ALA A 148 -2.99 -11.68 7.54
N LEU A 149 -2.74 -11.01 6.41
CA LEU A 149 -1.40 -10.82 5.86
C LEU A 149 -0.48 -10.09 6.84
N HIS A 150 -0.92 -8.95 7.36
CA HIS A 150 -0.13 -8.11 8.26
C HIS A 150 0.16 -8.81 9.60
N GLN A 151 -0.88 -9.39 10.23
CA GLN A 151 -0.74 -10.12 11.50
C GLN A 151 0.12 -11.39 11.33
N GLY A 152 -0.01 -12.09 10.21
CA GLY A 152 0.81 -13.24 9.88
C GLY A 152 2.29 -12.87 9.84
N TRP A 153 2.65 -11.78 9.22
CA TRP A 153 4.05 -11.33 9.19
C TRP A 153 4.57 -10.89 10.56
N LEU A 154 3.78 -10.15 11.33
CA LEU A 154 4.19 -9.82 12.71
C LEU A 154 4.37 -11.08 13.56
N LYS A 155 3.51 -12.10 13.40
CA LYS A 155 3.65 -13.41 14.04
C LYS A 155 4.93 -14.11 13.59
N ALA A 156 5.22 -14.11 12.28
CA ALA A 156 6.44 -14.72 11.72
C ALA A 156 7.69 -14.03 12.24
N ALA A 157 7.73 -12.70 12.20
CA ALA A 157 8.85 -11.93 12.74
C ALA A 157 9.11 -12.23 14.23
N LYS A 158 8.05 -12.25 15.04
CA LYS A 158 8.12 -12.58 16.46
C LYS A 158 8.61 -14.03 16.71
N ALA A 159 8.10 -14.99 15.95
CA ALA A 159 8.51 -16.39 16.05
C ALA A 159 9.99 -16.58 15.68
N ALA A 160 10.52 -15.76 14.77
CA ALA A 160 11.94 -15.71 14.41
C ALA A 160 12.79 -14.86 15.37
N GLY A 161 12.23 -14.35 16.48
CA GLY A 161 12.96 -13.64 17.53
C GLY A 161 12.99 -12.11 17.38
N ALA A 162 12.27 -11.53 16.42
CA ALA A 162 12.17 -10.06 16.34
C ALA A 162 11.46 -9.47 17.55
N LYS A 163 11.98 -8.34 18.04
CA LYS A 163 11.36 -7.55 19.10
C LYS A 163 10.55 -6.41 18.50
N LEU A 164 9.28 -6.31 18.87
CA LEU A 164 8.41 -5.20 18.53
C LEU A 164 8.29 -4.25 19.72
N VAL A 165 8.55 -2.97 19.49
CA VAL A 165 8.43 -1.88 20.47
C VAL A 165 7.41 -0.89 19.93
N THR A 166 6.25 -0.78 20.59
CA THR A 166 5.15 0.13 20.24
C THR A 166 5.16 1.38 21.10
N SER A 167 4.32 2.37 20.81
CA SER A 167 4.26 3.67 21.49
C SER A 167 5.63 4.38 21.57
N SER A 168 6.48 4.14 20.59
CA SER A 168 7.89 4.52 20.58
C SER A 168 8.25 5.31 19.32
N PRO A 169 7.76 6.55 19.17
CA PRO A 169 8.13 7.40 18.04
C PRO A 169 9.65 7.62 18.06
N VAL A 170 10.27 7.48 16.88
CA VAL A 170 11.68 7.78 16.69
C VAL A 170 11.88 9.30 16.77
N LEU A 171 12.82 9.73 17.58
CA LEU A 171 13.13 11.15 17.85
C LEU A 171 14.35 11.60 17.04
N SER A 172 15.39 10.77 16.98
CA SER A 172 16.62 11.03 16.22
C SER A 172 17.37 9.74 15.91
N GLY A 173 18.33 9.85 15.00
CA GLY A 173 19.31 8.81 14.73
C GLY A 173 20.68 9.43 14.46
N GLU A 174 21.69 8.90 15.13
CA GLU A 174 23.08 9.33 14.96
C GLU A 174 23.97 8.14 14.59
N ARG A 175 24.98 8.37 13.77
CA ARG A 175 25.96 7.34 13.45
C ARG A 175 27.16 7.47 14.37
N SER A 176 27.45 6.41 15.13
CA SER A 176 28.61 6.32 16.03
C SER A 176 29.24 4.93 15.93
N ASP A 177 30.56 4.88 15.80
CA ASP A 177 31.34 3.64 15.73
C ASP A 177 30.83 2.61 14.73
N GLY A 178 30.42 3.08 13.53
CA GLY A 178 29.91 2.24 12.47
C GLY A 178 28.48 1.73 12.64
N ARG A 179 27.77 2.18 13.68
CA ARG A 179 26.40 1.81 14.01
C ARG A 179 25.49 3.04 14.04
N TRP A 180 24.23 2.87 13.75
CA TRP A 180 23.18 3.83 14.02
C TRP A 180 22.73 3.69 15.46
N ILE A 181 22.60 4.80 16.16
CA ILE A 181 21.98 4.92 17.47
C ILE A 181 20.63 5.58 17.26
N VAL A 182 19.57 4.80 17.35
CA VAL A 182 18.19 5.25 17.18
C VAL A 182 17.60 5.58 18.54
N GLU A 183 17.20 6.82 18.74
CA GLU A 183 16.62 7.31 19.98
C GLU A 183 15.08 7.35 19.87
N THR A 184 14.43 6.80 20.88
CA THR A 184 13.01 6.97 21.13
C THR A 184 12.82 7.56 22.54
N ARG A 185 11.57 7.77 22.96
CA ARG A 185 11.33 8.26 24.33
C ARG A 185 11.92 7.34 25.39
N ASP A 186 11.74 6.01 25.22
CA ASP A 186 12.00 5.03 26.27
C ASP A 186 13.18 4.10 25.94
N HIS A 187 13.63 4.10 24.68
CA HIS A 187 14.66 3.18 24.20
C HIS A 187 15.77 3.89 23.42
N ARG A 188 16.96 3.35 23.56
CA ARG A 188 18.13 3.66 22.74
C ARG A 188 18.59 2.40 22.05
N ILE A 189 18.54 2.35 20.72
CA ILE A 189 18.74 1.13 19.95
C ILE A 189 19.97 1.29 19.05
N ALA A 190 20.94 0.39 19.18
CA ALA A 190 22.16 0.40 18.38
C ALA A 190 22.14 -0.71 17.35
N ALA A 191 22.26 -0.36 16.04
CA ALA A 191 22.30 -1.32 14.95
C ALA A 191 23.16 -0.83 13.77
N PRO A 192 23.85 -1.71 13.03
CA PRO A 192 24.56 -1.32 11.81
C PRO A 192 23.63 -0.92 10.67
N ILE A 193 22.38 -1.43 10.65
CA ILE A 193 21.41 -1.16 9.59
C ILE A 193 20.11 -0.62 10.20
N VAL A 194 19.60 0.45 9.57
CA VAL A 194 18.27 1.01 9.82
C VAL A 194 17.45 0.86 8.53
N VAL A 195 16.24 0.29 8.63
CA VAL A 195 15.25 0.23 7.56
C VAL A 195 14.17 1.25 7.86
N ASN A 196 14.10 2.30 7.06
CA ASN A 196 13.07 3.33 7.16
C ASN A 196 11.81 2.88 6.40
N ALA A 197 10.88 2.24 7.12
CA ALA A 197 9.58 1.79 6.65
C ALA A 197 8.43 2.61 7.26
N ALA A 198 8.69 3.88 7.57
CA ALA A 198 7.78 4.78 8.29
C ALA A 198 6.63 5.35 7.44
N GLY A 199 6.38 4.80 6.24
CA GLY A 199 5.25 5.18 5.38
C GLY A 199 5.22 6.68 5.07
N ALA A 200 4.16 7.38 5.48
CA ALA A 200 4.01 8.81 5.25
C ALA A 200 5.08 9.66 5.98
N TRP A 201 5.62 9.16 7.07
CA TRP A 201 6.64 9.88 7.89
C TRP A 201 8.07 9.57 7.47
N ALA A 202 8.30 8.82 6.37
CA ALA A 202 9.65 8.36 6.05
C ALA A 202 10.63 9.49 5.73
N ASP A 203 10.19 10.58 5.09
CA ASP A 203 11.05 11.75 4.87
C ASP A 203 11.35 12.51 6.17
N GLN A 204 10.39 12.59 7.10
CA GLN A 204 10.60 13.20 8.42
C GLN A 204 11.59 12.37 9.27
N VAL A 205 11.47 11.03 9.23
CA VAL A 205 12.44 10.13 9.86
C VAL A 205 13.83 10.35 9.27
N ALA A 206 13.98 10.40 7.94
CA ALA A 206 15.27 10.68 7.31
C ALA A 206 15.87 12.02 7.79
N THR A 207 15.04 13.06 7.85
CA THR A 207 15.47 14.38 8.36
C THR A 207 15.94 14.30 9.81
N SER A 208 15.29 13.51 10.68
CA SER A 208 15.72 13.31 12.07
C SER A 208 17.04 12.55 12.20
N PHE A 209 17.49 11.91 11.12
CA PHE A 209 18.81 11.27 10.98
C PHE A 209 19.85 12.18 10.29
N GLY A 210 19.51 13.44 10.03
CA GLY A 210 20.37 14.36 9.30
C GLY A 210 20.49 14.08 7.81
N LEU A 211 19.56 13.29 7.24
CA LEU A 211 19.56 12.92 5.83
C LEU A 211 18.59 13.80 5.05
N GLU A 212 18.90 14.02 3.78
CA GLU A 212 17.98 14.71 2.88
C GLU A 212 16.77 13.81 2.53
N PRO A 213 15.55 14.35 2.52
CA PRO A 213 14.35 13.66 2.03
C PRO A 213 14.51 13.19 0.57
N VAL A 214 13.74 12.19 0.19
CA VAL A 214 13.62 11.76 -1.22
C VAL A 214 12.42 12.41 -1.93
N GLY A 215 11.65 13.25 -1.23
CA GLY A 215 10.50 13.96 -1.77
C GLY A 215 9.22 13.16 -1.74
N LEU A 216 9.00 12.36 -0.71
CA LEU A 216 7.76 11.61 -0.54
C LEU A 216 6.58 12.54 -0.27
N GLN A 217 5.50 12.38 -1.04
CA GLN A 217 4.28 13.12 -0.86
C GLN A 217 3.13 12.22 -0.44
N PRO A 218 2.66 12.34 0.82
CA PRO A 218 1.41 11.71 1.23
C PRO A 218 0.22 12.34 0.52
N MET A 219 -0.67 11.49 0.01
CA MET A 219 -1.92 11.85 -0.64
C MET A 219 -3.08 11.28 0.16
N ARG A 220 -4.05 12.09 0.54
CA ARG A 220 -5.25 11.62 1.23
C ARG A 220 -6.07 10.73 0.30
N ARG A 221 -6.61 9.65 0.84
CA ARG A 221 -7.59 8.79 0.18
C ARG A 221 -8.72 8.51 1.16
N SER A 222 -9.91 8.97 0.83
CA SER A 222 -11.12 8.88 1.63
C SER A 222 -12.00 7.70 1.25
N MET A 223 -12.78 7.21 2.20
CA MET A 223 -13.74 6.14 2.04
C MET A 223 -14.99 6.44 2.85
N ALA A 224 -16.15 6.27 2.22
CA ALA A 224 -17.46 6.23 2.86
C ALA A 224 -17.97 4.79 2.93
N VAL A 225 -18.69 4.45 3.99
CA VAL A 225 -19.44 3.20 4.11
C VAL A 225 -20.92 3.53 3.97
N LEU A 226 -21.53 2.96 2.95
CA LEU A 226 -22.97 3.05 2.70
C LEU A 226 -23.64 1.74 3.11
N PRO A 227 -24.93 1.76 3.48
CA PRO A 227 -25.71 0.55 3.66
C PRO A 227 -25.73 -0.30 2.37
N ALA A 228 -25.95 -1.59 2.52
CA ALA A 228 -26.13 -2.47 1.35
C ALA A 228 -27.34 -1.97 0.53
N PRO A 229 -27.25 -1.99 -0.80
CA PRO A 229 -28.36 -1.63 -1.65
C PRO A 229 -29.60 -2.53 -1.41
N GLU A 230 -30.74 -1.94 -1.11
CA GLU A 230 -31.97 -2.70 -0.87
C GLU A 230 -32.38 -3.50 -2.10
N GLY A 231 -32.82 -4.73 -1.90
CA GLY A 231 -33.28 -5.63 -2.97
C GLY A 231 -32.15 -6.30 -3.77
N TYR A 232 -30.88 -6.07 -3.44
CA TYR A 232 -29.75 -6.65 -4.16
C TYR A 232 -28.83 -7.46 -3.24
N ASP A 233 -28.30 -8.59 -3.75
CA ASP A 233 -27.15 -9.28 -3.13
C ASP A 233 -25.84 -8.77 -3.72
N SER A 234 -25.29 -7.72 -3.13
CA SER A 234 -24.06 -7.08 -3.61
C SER A 234 -22.78 -7.85 -3.26
N ARG A 235 -22.81 -8.91 -2.44
CA ARG A 235 -21.62 -9.60 -1.92
C ARG A 235 -20.68 -10.12 -3.01
N ARG A 236 -21.24 -10.48 -4.16
CA ARG A 236 -20.50 -11.04 -5.31
C ARG A 236 -20.20 -10.01 -6.41
N TRP A 237 -20.61 -8.76 -6.24
CA TRP A 237 -20.28 -7.74 -7.23
C TRP A 237 -18.77 -7.52 -7.27
N PRO A 238 -18.21 -7.27 -8.46
CA PRO A 238 -16.83 -6.83 -8.59
C PRO A 238 -16.62 -5.48 -7.89
N LEU A 239 -15.35 -5.09 -7.67
CA LEU A 239 -15.06 -3.69 -7.46
C LEU A 239 -15.53 -2.93 -8.71
N LEU A 240 -16.35 -1.92 -8.51
CA LEU A 240 -16.82 -1.02 -9.54
C LEU A 240 -15.91 0.20 -9.57
N ASN A 241 -15.30 0.45 -10.72
CA ASN A 241 -14.34 1.54 -10.90
C ASN A 241 -14.76 2.45 -12.06
N ASP A 242 -14.76 3.75 -11.82
CA ASP A 242 -14.85 4.75 -12.89
C ASP A 242 -13.51 4.80 -13.62
N ALA A 243 -13.51 4.67 -14.94
CA ALA A 243 -12.29 4.56 -15.74
C ALA A 243 -11.37 5.81 -15.66
N ALA A 244 -11.93 6.97 -15.33
CA ALA A 244 -11.18 8.20 -15.05
C ALA A 244 -10.79 8.35 -13.58
N GLU A 245 -10.94 7.30 -12.76
CA GLU A 245 -10.62 7.29 -11.32
C GLU A 245 -11.29 8.44 -10.52
N ARG A 246 -12.52 8.84 -10.90
CA ARG A 246 -13.26 9.89 -10.19
C ARG A 246 -14.00 9.36 -8.96
N TRP A 247 -14.24 8.03 -8.91
CA TRP A 247 -14.79 7.27 -7.79
C TRP A 247 -14.56 5.77 -8.01
N TYR A 248 -14.64 5.00 -6.93
CA TYR A 248 -14.81 3.56 -7.00
C TYR A 248 -15.70 3.06 -5.88
N ALA A 249 -16.33 1.90 -6.07
CA ALA A 249 -17.17 1.27 -5.06
C ALA A 249 -16.85 -0.22 -4.93
N LYS A 250 -16.84 -0.72 -3.70
CA LYS A 250 -16.53 -2.12 -3.39
C LYS A 250 -17.51 -2.64 -2.34
N PRO A 251 -18.19 -3.78 -2.59
CA PRO A 251 -18.94 -4.44 -1.53
C PRO A 251 -17.99 -5.10 -0.53
N ASP A 252 -18.22 -4.86 0.75
CA ASP A 252 -17.45 -5.43 1.84
C ASP A 252 -18.30 -5.56 3.11
N GLY A 253 -18.24 -6.72 3.79
CA GLY A 253 -18.95 -6.95 5.05
C GLY A 253 -20.45 -6.67 5.02
N GLY A 254 -21.13 -6.86 3.87
CA GLY A 254 -22.55 -6.55 3.70
C GLY A 254 -22.85 -5.04 3.64
N ARG A 255 -21.88 -4.24 3.26
CA ARG A 255 -21.93 -2.79 3.04
C ARG A 255 -21.39 -2.49 1.65
N LEU A 256 -21.54 -1.24 1.23
CA LEU A 256 -20.88 -0.72 0.04
C LEU A 256 -19.88 0.37 0.44
N PHE A 257 -18.59 0.11 0.22
CA PHE A 257 -17.52 1.07 0.43
C PHE A 257 -17.40 1.91 -0.84
N VAL A 258 -17.50 3.23 -0.72
CA VAL A 258 -17.40 4.18 -1.84
C VAL A 258 -16.30 5.18 -1.55
N SER A 259 -15.37 5.34 -2.49
CA SER A 259 -14.30 6.33 -2.42
C SER A 259 -14.47 7.41 -3.48
N PRO A 260 -14.24 8.68 -3.15
CA PRO A 260 -14.16 9.77 -4.12
C PRO A 260 -12.90 9.71 -5.00
N SER A 261 -12.04 8.72 -4.78
CA SER A 261 -10.72 8.60 -5.42
C SER A 261 -9.81 9.82 -5.22
N ASP A 262 -10.02 10.58 -4.14
CA ASP A 262 -9.23 11.76 -3.80
C ASP A 262 -7.72 11.48 -3.72
N GLN A 263 -6.92 12.46 -4.14
CA GLN A 263 -5.45 12.43 -4.09
C GLN A 263 -4.93 13.83 -3.72
N ASP A 264 -5.50 14.43 -2.66
CA ASP A 264 -5.05 15.72 -2.19
C ASP A 264 -3.72 15.56 -1.45
N PRO A 265 -2.69 16.36 -1.80
CA PRO A 265 -1.44 16.35 -1.09
C PRO A 265 -1.64 16.91 0.32
N VAL A 266 -1.08 16.22 1.30
CA VAL A 266 -1.16 16.60 2.72
C VAL A 266 0.16 16.31 3.42
N GLU A 267 0.36 16.96 4.59
CA GLU A 267 1.44 16.57 5.49
C GLU A 267 1.12 15.23 6.19
N PRO A 268 2.14 14.49 6.65
CA PRO A 268 1.92 13.28 7.45
C PRO A 268 1.13 13.57 8.72
N HIS A 269 -0.03 12.96 8.88
CA HIS A 269 -0.91 13.09 10.05
C HIS A 269 -1.85 11.90 10.17
N ASP A 270 -2.62 11.83 11.24
CA ASP A 270 -3.76 10.91 11.36
C ASP A 270 -4.89 11.42 10.46
N ALA A 271 -5.06 10.79 9.28
CA ALA A 271 -5.88 11.32 8.21
C ALA A 271 -7.38 11.13 8.47
N PHE A 272 -8.14 12.18 8.19
CA PHE A 272 -9.60 12.20 8.17
C PHE A 272 -10.12 12.60 6.80
N PRO A 273 -11.32 12.15 6.39
CA PRO A 273 -11.95 12.63 5.16
C PRO A 273 -12.21 14.14 5.22
N ASP A 274 -12.13 14.76 4.06
CA ASP A 274 -12.70 16.09 3.86
C ASP A 274 -14.16 15.90 3.44
N ASP A 275 -15.09 16.51 4.17
CA ASP A 275 -16.53 16.31 4.00
C ASP A 275 -17.02 16.77 2.62
N MET A 276 -16.45 17.85 2.08
CA MET A 276 -16.81 18.35 0.74
C MET A 276 -16.30 17.41 -0.37
N VAL A 277 -15.06 16.98 -0.27
CA VAL A 277 -14.46 16.03 -1.23
C VAL A 277 -15.22 14.70 -1.20
N LEU A 278 -15.59 14.25 0.01
CA LEU A 278 -16.37 13.02 0.15
C LEU A 278 -17.77 13.17 -0.46
N ALA A 279 -18.46 14.30 -0.18
CA ALA A 279 -19.79 14.57 -0.72
C ALA A 279 -19.78 14.68 -2.26
N GLU A 280 -18.78 15.34 -2.85
CA GLU A 280 -18.62 15.41 -4.30
C GLU A 280 -18.40 14.03 -4.94
N GLY A 281 -17.56 13.18 -4.31
CA GLY A 281 -17.33 11.82 -4.79
C GLY A 281 -18.58 10.96 -4.71
N LEU A 282 -19.32 11.06 -3.62
CA LEU A 282 -20.61 10.37 -3.46
C LEU A 282 -21.66 10.87 -4.46
N TYR A 283 -21.68 12.16 -4.75
CA TYR A 283 -22.53 12.70 -5.81
C TYR A 283 -22.17 12.12 -7.19
N ARG A 284 -20.88 12.05 -7.55
CA ARG A 284 -20.43 11.43 -8.80
C ARG A 284 -20.83 9.96 -8.89
N PHE A 285 -20.66 9.21 -7.79
CA PHE A 285 -21.13 7.83 -7.71
C PHE A 285 -22.65 7.72 -7.90
N GLU A 286 -23.44 8.58 -7.26
CA GLU A 286 -24.91 8.59 -7.38
C GLU A 286 -25.38 8.87 -8.81
N GLN A 287 -24.64 9.68 -9.59
CA GLN A 287 -24.94 9.89 -11.01
C GLN A 287 -24.71 8.62 -11.86
N ALA A 288 -23.83 7.72 -11.44
CA ALA A 288 -23.53 6.48 -12.16
C ALA A 288 -24.49 5.32 -11.80
N VAL A 289 -25.26 5.46 -10.70
CA VAL A 289 -26.10 4.38 -10.19
C VAL A 289 -27.57 4.80 -10.03
N THR A 290 -28.47 3.83 -9.96
CA THR A 290 -29.92 4.04 -9.80
C THR A 290 -30.39 4.15 -8.35
N ILE A 291 -29.49 3.84 -7.39
CA ILE A 291 -29.78 3.91 -5.97
C ILE A 291 -29.41 5.29 -5.40
N PRO A 292 -30.21 5.87 -4.47
CA PRO A 292 -29.83 7.11 -3.81
C PRO A 292 -28.79 6.88 -2.72
N VAL A 293 -27.90 7.85 -2.54
CA VAL A 293 -27.01 7.93 -1.37
C VAL A 293 -27.72 8.67 -0.26
N THR A 294 -28.38 7.96 0.65
CA THR A 294 -29.24 8.55 1.68
C THR A 294 -28.48 8.95 2.94
N HIS A 295 -27.46 8.18 3.32
CA HIS A 295 -26.61 8.49 4.48
C HIS A 295 -25.28 7.71 4.42
N VAL A 296 -24.28 8.22 5.11
CA VAL A 296 -22.99 7.57 5.33
C VAL A 296 -22.99 6.99 6.74
N GLU A 297 -22.84 5.67 6.88
CA GLU A 297 -22.79 5.03 8.21
C GLU A 297 -21.51 5.37 8.96
N ARG A 298 -20.40 5.46 8.24
CA ARG A 298 -19.08 5.90 8.73
C ARG A 298 -18.19 6.28 7.57
N SER A 299 -17.13 7.01 7.86
CA SER A 299 -16.09 7.36 6.91
C SER A 299 -14.72 7.29 7.57
N TRP A 300 -13.68 7.14 6.75
CA TRP A 300 -12.28 7.26 7.16
C TRP A 300 -11.42 7.69 5.99
N ALA A 301 -10.20 8.13 6.28
CA ALA A 301 -9.18 8.36 5.27
C ALA A 301 -7.86 7.69 5.64
N GLY A 302 -7.06 7.38 4.63
CA GLY A 302 -5.69 6.93 4.77
C GLY A 302 -4.75 7.77 3.92
N LEU A 303 -3.46 7.57 4.09
CA LEU A 303 -2.42 8.25 3.31
C LEU A 303 -1.80 7.27 2.31
N ARG A 304 -1.87 7.61 1.03
CA ARG A 304 -1.11 6.96 -0.05
C ARG A 304 0.12 7.79 -0.31
N THR A 305 1.28 7.33 0.12
CA THR A 305 2.52 8.10 0.02
C THR A 305 3.29 7.72 -1.23
N PHE A 306 3.52 8.68 -2.11
CA PHE A 306 4.19 8.50 -3.38
C PHE A 306 5.55 9.20 -3.41
N ALA A 307 6.52 8.58 -4.07
CA ALA A 307 7.71 9.26 -4.54
C ALA A 307 7.38 10.14 -5.77
N PRO A 308 8.25 11.10 -6.16
CA PRO A 308 7.96 12.02 -7.26
C PRO A 308 7.61 11.35 -8.59
N ASP A 309 8.19 10.19 -8.88
CA ASP A 309 7.93 9.38 -10.08
C ASP A 309 6.86 8.29 -9.87
N ARG A 310 6.18 8.30 -8.71
CA ARG A 310 5.14 7.34 -8.30
C ARG A 310 5.61 5.87 -8.24
N THR A 311 6.92 5.62 -8.21
CA THR A 311 7.53 4.30 -8.05
C THR A 311 8.03 4.15 -6.62
N PRO A 312 7.84 3.00 -5.95
CA PRO A 312 8.34 2.78 -4.58
C PRO A 312 9.83 3.06 -4.44
N VAL A 313 10.24 3.34 -3.21
CA VAL A 313 11.65 3.54 -2.86
C VAL A 313 12.11 2.38 -2.01
N ALA A 314 13.06 1.60 -2.51
CA ALA A 314 13.70 0.49 -1.80
C ALA A 314 15.20 0.42 -2.13
N GLY A 315 16.05 0.60 -1.13
CA GLY A 315 17.50 0.56 -1.33
C GLY A 315 18.27 1.36 -0.30
N PHE A 316 19.59 1.13 -0.27
CA PHE A 316 20.50 1.90 0.59
C PHE A 316 20.68 3.34 0.08
N ASP A 317 20.69 4.28 1.00
CA ASP A 317 21.09 5.65 0.73
C ASP A 317 22.60 5.71 0.53
N ARG A 318 23.07 6.27 -0.59
CA ARG A 318 24.50 6.37 -0.88
C ARG A 318 25.27 7.34 0.04
N THR A 319 24.56 8.26 0.69
CA THR A 319 25.13 9.29 1.55
C THR A 319 25.18 8.84 3.01
N ALA A 320 24.49 7.73 3.36
CA ALA A 320 24.34 7.25 4.71
C ALA A 320 24.50 5.72 4.77
N ASP A 321 25.71 5.28 5.05
CA ASP A 321 26.01 3.85 5.14
C ASP A 321 25.11 3.15 6.18
N GLY A 322 24.48 2.04 5.77
CA GLY A 322 23.56 1.28 6.61
C GLY A 322 22.15 1.86 6.73
N PHE A 323 21.81 2.98 6.07
CA PHE A 323 20.44 3.48 6.02
C PHE A 323 19.72 2.98 4.78
N PHE A 324 18.64 2.22 4.96
CA PHE A 324 17.85 1.59 3.90
C PHE A 324 16.45 2.18 3.86
N TRP A 325 16.03 2.66 2.70
CA TRP A 325 14.67 3.15 2.45
C TRP A 325 13.73 2.00 2.07
N LEU A 326 12.52 2.01 2.61
CA LEU A 326 11.42 1.11 2.22
C LEU A 326 10.09 1.84 2.33
N ALA A 327 9.83 2.76 1.42
CA ALA A 327 8.71 3.70 1.49
C ALA A 327 8.15 4.04 0.10
N GLY A 328 7.16 4.92 0.04
CA GLY A 328 6.62 5.41 -1.23
C GLY A 328 5.78 4.42 -2.00
N GLN A 329 5.19 3.40 -1.36
CA GLN A 329 4.39 2.36 -2.02
C GLN A 329 3.03 2.85 -2.55
N GLY A 330 2.66 4.11 -2.30
CA GLY A 330 1.44 4.72 -2.81
C GLY A 330 0.18 3.93 -2.47
N GLY A 331 -0.64 3.66 -3.49
CA GLY A 331 -1.84 2.82 -3.38
C GLY A 331 -1.59 1.33 -3.57
N TYR A 332 -0.35 0.89 -3.77
CA TYR A 332 0.02 -0.46 -4.18
C TYR A 332 0.67 -1.29 -3.07
N GLY A 333 0.87 -0.67 -1.90
CA GLY A 333 1.71 -1.23 -0.83
C GLY A 333 1.29 -2.62 -0.35
N ILE A 334 0.00 -2.90 -0.27
CA ILE A 334 -0.49 -4.22 0.20
C ILE A 334 -0.19 -5.30 -0.84
N GLN A 335 -0.60 -5.10 -2.11
CA GLN A 335 -0.44 -6.13 -3.14
C GLN A 335 1.02 -6.40 -3.51
N THR A 336 1.89 -5.39 -3.41
CA THR A 336 3.32 -5.52 -3.74
C THR A 336 4.17 -5.94 -2.56
N SER A 337 3.62 -5.91 -1.34
CA SER A 337 4.40 -6.08 -0.12
C SER A 337 5.14 -7.41 0.01
N PRO A 338 4.62 -8.57 -0.45
CA PRO A 338 5.41 -9.80 -0.42
C PRO A 338 6.67 -9.73 -1.28
N GLY A 339 6.53 -9.32 -2.54
CA GLY A 339 7.65 -9.20 -3.47
C GLY A 339 8.64 -8.11 -3.07
N LEU A 340 8.13 -6.97 -2.60
CA LEU A 340 8.96 -5.85 -2.16
C LEU A 340 9.72 -6.15 -0.87
N SER A 341 9.09 -6.85 0.09
CA SER A 341 9.74 -7.27 1.35
C SER A 341 10.85 -8.27 1.08
N TRP A 342 10.59 -9.27 0.24
CA TRP A 342 11.58 -10.23 -0.20
C TRP A 342 12.77 -9.54 -0.92
N LEU A 343 12.47 -8.63 -1.86
CA LEU A 343 13.51 -7.87 -2.58
C LEU A 343 14.34 -7.01 -1.62
N ALA A 344 13.70 -6.30 -0.70
CA ALA A 344 14.40 -5.49 0.30
C ALA A 344 15.33 -6.36 1.17
N GLY A 345 14.84 -7.51 1.62
CA GLY A 345 15.66 -8.47 2.36
C GLY A 345 16.84 -9.00 1.56
N ALA A 346 16.65 -9.32 0.28
CA ALA A 346 17.71 -9.75 -0.61
C ALA A 346 18.77 -8.66 -0.83
N LEU A 347 18.36 -7.40 -1.00
CA LEU A 347 19.27 -6.26 -1.13
C LEU A 347 20.07 -6.03 0.16
N ILE A 348 19.45 -6.15 1.33
CA ILE A 348 20.12 -6.00 2.63
C ILE A 348 21.15 -7.11 2.85
N ARG A 349 20.82 -8.36 2.47
CA ARG A 349 21.75 -9.51 2.51
C ARG A 349 22.81 -9.47 1.41
N ARG A 350 22.68 -8.58 0.42
CA ARG A 350 23.50 -8.57 -0.80
C ARG A 350 23.43 -9.90 -1.56
N SER A 351 22.26 -10.52 -1.58
CA SER A 351 22.00 -11.78 -2.29
C SER A 351 21.84 -11.56 -3.79
N THR A 352 22.15 -12.59 -4.58
CA THR A 352 21.86 -12.60 -6.02
C THR A 352 20.34 -12.53 -6.26
N LEU A 353 19.92 -11.70 -7.19
CA LEU A 353 18.53 -11.53 -7.59
C LEU A 353 18.26 -12.28 -8.91
N PRO A 354 17.03 -12.76 -9.14
CA PRO A 354 16.58 -13.12 -10.48
C PRO A 354 16.67 -11.93 -11.43
N ALA A 355 16.99 -12.19 -12.70
CA ALA A 355 17.24 -11.13 -13.70
C ALA A 355 16.08 -10.12 -13.83
N GLU A 356 14.84 -10.59 -13.77
CA GLU A 356 13.64 -9.75 -13.81
C GLU A 356 13.53 -8.79 -12.62
N MET A 357 13.97 -9.21 -11.44
CA MET A 357 13.99 -8.37 -10.25
C MET A 357 15.20 -7.43 -10.25
N GLU A 358 16.35 -7.88 -10.73
CA GLU A 358 17.55 -7.04 -10.86
C GLU A 358 17.30 -5.84 -11.79
N GLN A 359 16.53 -6.01 -12.85
CA GLN A 359 16.18 -4.94 -13.80
C GLN A 359 15.38 -3.80 -13.19
N ILE A 360 14.60 -4.04 -12.15
CA ILE A 360 13.79 -3.00 -11.50
C ILE A 360 14.50 -2.29 -10.34
N VAL A 361 15.62 -2.84 -9.83
CA VAL A 361 16.36 -2.24 -8.69
C VAL A 361 16.78 -0.79 -8.93
N PRO A 362 17.31 -0.38 -10.09
CA PRO A 362 17.65 1.02 -10.34
C PRO A 362 16.46 1.97 -10.21
N ALA A 363 15.27 1.53 -10.66
CA ALA A 363 14.04 2.31 -10.56
C ALA A 363 13.46 2.35 -9.13
N LEU A 364 13.90 1.50 -8.22
CA LEU A 364 13.53 1.51 -6.80
C LEU A 364 14.53 2.27 -5.93
N SER A 365 15.76 2.50 -6.42
CA SER A 365 16.84 3.10 -5.64
C SER A 365 16.48 4.53 -5.18
N PRO A 366 16.68 4.90 -3.88
CA PRO A 366 16.54 6.28 -3.42
C PRO A 366 17.50 7.24 -4.15
N ASN A 367 18.61 6.68 -4.65
CA ASN A 367 19.66 7.46 -5.28
C ASN A 367 19.25 8.03 -6.65
N ARG A 368 18.15 7.56 -7.26
CA ARG A 368 17.58 8.12 -8.48
C ARG A 368 17.09 9.57 -8.31
N PHE A 369 16.84 10.00 -7.07
CA PHE A 369 16.45 11.36 -6.72
C PHE A 369 17.61 12.24 -6.25
N ARG A 370 18.82 11.68 -6.12
CA ARG A 370 20.00 12.42 -5.70
C ARG A 370 20.70 13.02 -6.92
N VAL A 371 20.76 14.33 -7.00
CA VAL A 371 21.54 15.02 -8.03
C VAL A 371 22.99 14.56 -7.90
N SER A 372 23.59 14.09 -9.00
CA SER A 372 25.02 13.83 -9.05
C SER A 372 25.73 15.17 -8.80
N ARG A 373 26.38 15.35 -7.63
CA ARG A 373 27.30 16.46 -7.48
C ARG A 373 28.41 16.20 -8.48
N PRO A 374 28.72 17.14 -9.38
CA PRO A 374 29.94 17.03 -10.20
C PRO A 374 31.13 16.93 -9.25
N GLU A 375 32.03 15.98 -9.50
CA GLU A 375 33.31 15.80 -8.82
C GLU A 375 34.18 17.03 -8.97
#